data_678ffbd565f73dea7e20fd1f036d05d3
#
_entry.id   678ffbd565f73dea7e20fd1f036d05d3
#
_cell.length_a   1.000
_cell.length_b   1.000
_cell.length_c   1.000
_cell.angle_alpha   90.00
_cell.angle_beta   90.00
_cell.angle_gamma   90.00
#
_symmetry.space_group_name_H-M   'P 1'
#
loop_
_entity.id
_entity.type
_entity.pdbx_description
1 polymer ?
#
loop_
_entity_poly.entity_id
_entity_poly.type
_entity_poly.pdbx_seq_one_letter_code
_entity_poly.pdbx_strand_id
1 'polypeptide(L)' 'YMSESLLKRKLKDEGLSFSKLILEERMMMAQRLLIYSNHTVGKVAGICGYDNASYFVSVFRGYFGVPPHQYLSRFS' A
#
# COMPACT_ATOMS: atom_id res chain seq x y z
N TYR A 1 -12.45 11.40 -4.04
CA TYR A 1 -11.95 10.15 -4.59
C TYR A 1 -11.84 10.24 -6.09
N MET A 2 -10.64 10.24 -6.61
CA MET A 2 -10.41 10.38 -8.04
C MET A 2 -10.71 9.12 -8.81
N SER A 3 -11.32 9.27 -10.00
CA SER A 3 -11.47 8.15 -10.90
C SER A 3 -10.10 7.79 -11.49
N GLU A 4 -9.97 6.55 -11.95
CA GLU A 4 -8.72 6.08 -12.52
C GLU A 4 -8.32 6.87 -13.77
N SER A 5 -9.30 7.21 -14.61
CA SER A 5 -9.00 7.95 -15.83
C SER A 5 -8.57 9.39 -15.53
N LEU A 6 -9.14 10.02 -14.52
CA LEU A 6 -8.72 11.35 -14.11
C LEU A 6 -7.30 11.32 -13.54
N LEU A 7 -7.00 10.29 -12.76
CA LEU A 7 -5.68 10.10 -12.17
C LEU A 7 -4.63 9.92 -13.26
N LYS A 8 -4.92 9.11 -14.27
CA LYS A 8 -4.00 8.90 -15.39
C LYS A 8 -3.70 10.19 -16.15
N ARG A 9 -4.72 11.00 -16.37
CA ARG A 9 -4.54 12.27 -17.07
C ARG A 9 -3.67 13.22 -16.27
N LYS A 10 -3.93 13.31 -14.97
CA LYS A 10 -3.15 14.17 -14.09
C LYS A 10 -1.69 13.76 -14.03
N LEU A 11 -1.43 12.45 -13.96
CA LEU A 11 -0.08 11.92 -13.93
C LEU A 11 0.68 12.24 -15.20
N LYS A 12 0.02 12.13 -16.34
CA LYS A 12 0.62 12.45 -17.63
C LYS A 12 1.03 13.91 -17.69
N ASP A 13 0.15 14.79 -17.24
CA ASP A 13 0.40 16.23 -17.25
C ASP A 13 1.52 16.64 -16.30
N GLU A 14 1.64 15.97 -15.18
CA GLU A 14 2.63 16.31 -14.16
C GLU A 14 3.92 15.50 -14.27
N GLY A 15 3.98 14.56 -15.21
CA GLY A 15 5.16 13.71 -15.38
C GLY A 15 5.34 12.68 -14.29
N LEU A 16 4.31 12.41 -13.50
CA LEU A 16 4.36 11.43 -12.42
C LEU A 16 4.03 10.04 -12.94
N SER A 17 4.55 9.02 -12.25
CA SER A 17 4.26 7.63 -12.57
C SER A 17 2.90 7.23 -12.00
N PHE A 18 2.02 6.70 -12.84
CA PHE A 18 0.74 6.15 -12.40
C PHE A 18 0.95 5.01 -11.40
N SER A 19 1.93 4.15 -11.66
CA SER A 19 2.26 3.04 -10.78
C SER A 19 2.71 3.51 -9.40
N LYS A 20 3.45 4.60 -9.36
CA LYS A 20 3.92 5.16 -8.09
C LYS A 20 2.76 5.64 -7.23
N LEU A 21 1.77 6.32 -7.83
CA LEU A 21 0.61 6.78 -7.09
C LEU A 21 -0.27 5.64 -6.59
N ILE A 22 -0.42 4.59 -7.41
CA ILE A 22 -1.15 3.40 -6.99
C ILE A 22 -0.44 2.75 -5.80
N LEU A 23 0.88 2.66 -5.87
CA LEU A 23 1.67 2.10 -4.78
C LEU A 23 1.47 2.90 -3.48
N GLU A 24 1.54 4.21 -3.56
CA GLU A 24 1.33 5.04 -2.38
C GLU A 24 -0.03 4.83 -1.75
N GLU A 25 -1.09 4.78 -2.58
CA GLU A 25 -2.45 4.53 -2.09
C GLU A 25 -2.55 3.20 -1.38
N ARG A 26 -1.99 2.15 -1.99
CA ARG A 26 -2.01 0.82 -1.40
C ARG A 26 -1.25 0.76 -0.09
N MET A 27 -0.10 1.41 -0.03
CA MET A 27 0.72 1.41 1.19
C MET A 27 0.07 2.20 2.30
N MET A 28 -0.56 3.32 2.00
CA MET A 28 -1.29 4.09 3.00
C MET A 28 -2.49 3.32 3.54
N MET A 29 -3.20 2.60 2.68
CA MET A 29 -4.30 1.75 3.12
C MET A 29 -3.79 0.62 4.01
N ALA A 30 -2.69 -0.02 3.61
CA ALA A 30 -2.08 -1.09 4.39
C ALA A 30 -1.66 -0.61 5.77
N GLN A 31 -1.05 0.56 5.84
CA GLN A 31 -0.64 1.16 7.10
C GLN A 31 -1.83 1.34 8.04
N ARG A 32 -2.92 1.91 7.53
CA ARG A 32 -4.12 2.12 8.34
C ARG A 32 -4.73 0.82 8.80
N LEU A 33 -4.84 -0.17 7.92
CA LEU A 33 -5.41 -1.46 8.27
C LEU A 33 -4.57 -2.18 9.32
N LEU A 34 -3.26 -2.08 9.21
CA LEU A 34 -2.37 -2.73 10.20
C LEU A 34 -2.46 -2.07 11.57
N ILE A 35 -2.58 -0.76 11.62
CA ILE A 35 -2.60 -0.03 12.90
C ILE A 35 -3.97 -0.05 13.54
N TYR A 36 -5.03 0.15 12.78
CA TYR A 36 -6.37 0.39 13.31
C TYR A 36 -7.34 -0.78 13.21
N SER A 37 -6.93 -1.87 12.60
CA SER A 37 -7.80 -3.04 12.52
C SER A 37 -7.04 -4.28 12.97
N ASN A 38 -7.77 -5.37 13.25
CA ASN A 38 -7.19 -6.63 13.72
C ASN A 38 -6.99 -7.62 12.57
N HIS A 39 -6.80 -7.14 11.37
CA HIS A 39 -6.57 -8.03 10.23
C HIS A 39 -5.16 -8.60 10.25
N THR A 40 -5.03 -9.83 9.79
CA THR A 40 -3.71 -10.43 9.58
C THR A 40 -3.02 -9.76 8.40
N VAL A 41 -1.71 -9.93 8.30
CA VAL A 41 -0.95 -9.39 7.18
C VAL A 41 -1.48 -9.93 5.84
N GLY A 42 -1.81 -11.23 5.79
CA GLY A 42 -2.39 -11.82 4.59
C GLY A 42 -3.71 -11.19 4.18
N LYS A 43 -4.56 -10.89 5.17
CA LYS A 43 -5.85 -10.24 4.91
C LYS A 43 -5.63 -8.82 4.40
N VAL A 44 -4.72 -8.08 5.02
CA VAL A 44 -4.40 -6.73 4.58
C VAL A 44 -3.88 -6.73 3.14
N ALA A 45 -3.02 -7.69 2.81
CA ALA A 45 -2.49 -7.83 1.45
C ALA A 45 -3.62 -7.97 0.45
N GLY A 46 -4.59 -8.85 0.73
CA GLY A 46 -5.74 -9.05 -0.15
C GLY A 46 -6.60 -7.81 -0.31
N ILE A 47 -6.86 -7.11 0.79
CA ILE A 47 -7.67 -5.88 0.76
C ILE A 47 -6.97 -4.81 -0.08
N CYS A 48 -5.65 -4.73 0.01
CA CYS A 48 -4.87 -3.75 -0.74
C CYS A 48 -4.65 -4.12 -2.21
N GLY A 49 -5.14 -5.26 -2.64
CA GLY A 49 -5.08 -5.67 -4.03
C GLY A 49 -3.91 -6.56 -4.40
N TYR A 50 -3.29 -7.20 -3.43
CA TYR A 50 -2.17 -8.12 -3.67
C TYR A 50 -2.65 -9.56 -3.52
N ASP A 51 -2.39 -10.37 -4.54
CA ASP A 51 -2.79 -11.78 -4.52
C ASP A 51 -1.85 -12.62 -3.68
N ASN A 52 -0.63 -12.15 -3.49
CA ASN A 52 0.43 -12.91 -2.82
C ASN A 52 0.93 -12.11 -1.62
N ALA A 53 0.76 -12.67 -0.41
CA ALA A 53 1.17 -11.99 0.80
C ALA A 53 2.68 -11.78 0.88
N SER A 54 3.47 -12.73 0.38
CA SER A 54 4.93 -12.58 0.38
C SER A 54 5.37 -11.40 -0.49
N TYR A 55 4.73 -11.24 -1.64
CA TYR A 55 5.02 -10.09 -2.49
C TYR A 55 4.63 -8.78 -1.80
N PHE A 56 3.46 -8.76 -1.16
CA PHE A 56 3.02 -7.60 -0.39
C PHE A 56 4.04 -7.22 0.68
N VAL A 57 4.53 -8.20 1.42
CA VAL A 57 5.53 -7.97 2.47
C VAL A 57 6.79 -7.33 1.89
N SER A 58 7.25 -7.83 0.73
CA SER A 58 8.41 -7.27 0.05
C SER A 58 8.19 -5.81 -0.37
N VAL A 59 7.02 -5.53 -0.92
CA VAL A 59 6.67 -4.18 -1.36
C VAL A 59 6.58 -3.24 -0.15
N PHE A 60 5.93 -3.70 0.91
CA PHE A 60 5.79 -2.92 2.13
C PHE A 60 7.15 -2.59 2.73
N ARG A 61 8.02 -3.58 2.82
CA ARG A 61 9.37 -3.40 3.33
C ARG A 61 10.16 -2.40 2.48
N GLY A 62 10.02 -2.48 1.16
CA GLY A 62 10.69 -1.54 0.27
C GLY A 62 10.19 -0.12 0.43
N TYR A 63 8.91 0.04 0.74
CA TYR A 63 8.30 1.36 0.88
C TYR A 63 8.58 1.98 2.26
N PHE A 64 8.38 1.21 3.33
CA PHE A 64 8.50 1.71 4.70
C PHE A 64 9.84 1.40 5.37
N GLY A 65 10.68 0.59 4.75
CA GLY A 65 11.98 0.22 5.29
C GLY A 65 11.96 -0.95 6.25
N VAL A 66 10.78 -1.41 6.67
CA VAL A 66 10.64 -2.56 7.57
C VAL A 66 9.43 -3.40 7.14
N PRO A 67 9.43 -4.70 7.41
CA PRO A 67 8.26 -5.54 7.08
C PRO A 67 7.08 -5.21 7.98
N PRO A 68 5.84 -5.61 7.58
CA PRO A 68 4.63 -5.25 8.33
C PRO A 68 4.65 -5.63 9.81
N HIS A 69 5.17 -6.79 10.15
CA HIS A 69 5.19 -7.23 11.56
C HIS A 69 6.10 -6.35 12.41
N GLN A 70 7.23 -5.89 11.87
CA GLN A 70 8.11 -4.96 12.58
C GLN A 70 7.50 -3.58 12.68
N TYR A 71 6.79 -3.18 11.64
CA TYR A 71 6.10 -1.92 11.63
C TYR A 71 5.05 -1.86 12.74
N LEU A 72 4.27 -2.93 12.88
CA LEU A 72 3.28 -3.05 13.95
C LEU A 72 3.93 -3.01 15.33
N SER A 73 5.08 -3.64 15.48
CA SER A 73 5.81 -3.68 16.73
C SER A 73 6.17 -2.28 17.23
N ARG A 74 6.43 -1.35 16.32
CA ARG A 74 6.78 0.02 16.66
C ARG A 74 5.59 0.85 17.14
N PHE A 75 4.37 0.46 16.75
CA PHE A 75 3.16 1.22 17.04
C PHE A 75 2.21 0.53 18.02
N SER A 76 2.56 -0.62 18.50
CA SER A 76 1.71 -1.36 19.45
C SER A 76 2.19 -1.22 20.90
#